data_3410e3e97d442708febf60a9be647ad6
#
_entry.id   3410e3e97d442708febf60a9be647ad6
#
_cell.length_a   1.000
_cell.length_b   1.000
_cell.length_c   1.000
_cell.angle_alpha   90.00
_cell.angle_beta   90.00
_cell.angle_gamma   90.00
#
_symmetry.space_group_name_H-M   'P 1'
#
loop_
_entity.id
_entity.type
_entity.pdbx_description
1 polymer ?
#
loop_
_entity_poly.entity_id
_entity_poly.type
_entity_poly.pdbx_seq_one_letter_code
_entity_poly.pdbx_strand_id
1 'polypeptide(L)'
;MADGSCYVGVTLEENARKAIADGLDVAIVYPAEGTSVLPDGAAIVRGCAHEENARQFIDFLLSPDVQQLLGTELSRRSVRADTASDALPELTVLPYDLRRADERRQELFDAWQALCGEVEA
;
A
#
# COMPACT_ATOMS: atom_id res chain seq x y z
N MET A 1 -6.53 -6.38 -16.95
CA MET A 1 -5.39 -5.64 -17.55
C MET A 1 -4.42 -6.56 -18.26
N ALA A 2 -3.92 -7.60 -17.64
CA ALA A 2 -2.99 -8.53 -18.27
C ALA A 2 -3.56 -9.28 -19.49
N ASP A 3 -4.84 -9.30 -19.67
CA ASP A 3 -5.59 -9.86 -20.80
C ASP A 3 -5.78 -8.87 -21.97
N GLY A 4 -5.23 -7.66 -21.89
CA GLY A 4 -5.36 -6.63 -22.90
C GLY A 4 -6.72 -5.90 -22.91
N SER A 5 -7.59 -6.15 -21.93
CA SER A 5 -8.90 -5.51 -21.84
C SER A 5 -8.82 -4.02 -21.46
N CYS A 6 -7.76 -3.62 -20.74
CA CYS A 6 -7.55 -2.26 -20.30
C CYS A 6 -6.10 -1.82 -20.54
N TYR A 7 -5.92 -0.59 -21.01
CA TYR A 7 -4.59 0.01 -21.21
C TYR A 7 -4.01 0.62 -19.94
N VAL A 8 -4.85 1.04 -19.00
CA VAL A 8 -4.46 1.69 -17.76
C VAL A 8 -5.27 1.11 -16.60
N GLY A 9 -4.64 0.96 -15.45
CA GLY A 9 -5.29 0.55 -14.21
C GLY A 9 -4.65 1.20 -13.00
N VAL A 10 -5.38 1.27 -11.92
CA VAL A 10 -4.91 1.76 -10.62
C VAL A 10 -4.83 0.58 -9.67
N THR A 11 -3.68 0.42 -9.03
CA THR A 11 -3.45 -0.69 -8.10
C THR A 11 -2.38 -0.31 -7.06
N LEU A 12 -2.16 -1.19 -6.08
CA LEU A 12 -1.06 -1.05 -5.13
C LEU A 12 0.29 -1.32 -5.82
N GLU A 13 1.33 -0.60 -5.42
CA GLU A 13 2.68 -0.74 -5.99
C GLU A 13 3.18 -2.18 -5.96
N GLU A 14 2.99 -2.88 -4.84
CA GLU A 14 3.39 -4.29 -4.67
C GLU A 14 2.73 -5.22 -5.68
N ASN A 15 1.44 -5.02 -5.98
CA ASN A 15 0.72 -5.85 -6.95
C ASN A 15 1.25 -5.63 -8.37
N ALA A 16 1.52 -4.37 -8.73
CA ALA A 16 2.09 -4.05 -10.04
C ALA A 16 3.51 -4.62 -10.19
N ARG A 17 4.36 -4.51 -9.15
CA ARG A 17 5.71 -5.10 -9.15
C ARG A 17 5.68 -6.61 -9.22
N LYS A 18 4.76 -7.25 -8.50
CA LYS A 18 4.56 -8.69 -8.60
C LYS A 18 4.16 -9.09 -10.02
N ALA A 19 3.23 -8.37 -10.65
CA ALA A 19 2.82 -8.63 -12.02
C ALA A 19 4.01 -8.56 -13.01
N ILE A 20 4.89 -7.56 -12.86
CA ILE A 20 6.12 -7.44 -13.64
C ILE A 20 7.06 -8.62 -13.38
N ALA A 21 7.25 -9.00 -12.12
CA ALA A 21 8.10 -10.14 -11.76
C ALA A 21 7.56 -11.48 -12.30
N ASP A 22 6.25 -11.61 -12.38
CA ASP A 22 5.55 -12.76 -13.00
C ASP A 22 5.60 -12.74 -14.55
N GLY A 23 6.25 -11.74 -15.15
CA GLY A 23 6.48 -11.63 -16.59
C GLY A 23 5.33 -11.00 -17.39
N LEU A 24 4.40 -10.30 -16.73
CA LEU A 24 3.34 -9.58 -17.43
C LEU A 24 3.91 -8.30 -18.09
N ASP A 25 3.46 -8.00 -19.30
CA ASP A 25 3.86 -6.80 -20.07
C ASP A 25 3.10 -5.56 -19.56
N VAL A 26 3.51 -5.10 -18.38
CA VAL A 26 2.96 -3.91 -17.71
C VAL A 26 4.08 -3.04 -17.17
N ALA A 27 3.84 -1.73 -17.08
CA ALA A 27 4.77 -0.78 -16.50
C ALA A 27 4.10 0.04 -15.40
N ILE A 28 4.87 0.41 -14.39
CA ILE A 28 4.39 1.30 -13.33
C ILE A 28 4.68 2.75 -13.73
N VAL A 29 3.64 3.58 -13.70
CA VAL A 29 3.76 5.02 -13.87
C VAL A 29 3.45 5.69 -12.54
N TYR A 30 4.42 6.39 -11.98
CA TYR A 30 4.23 7.22 -10.80
C TYR A 30 3.81 8.62 -11.25
N PRO A 31 2.67 9.15 -10.76
CA PRO A 31 2.23 10.49 -11.13
C PRO A 31 3.26 11.55 -10.71
N ALA A 32 3.56 12.48 -11.63
CA ALA A 32 4.49 13.58 -11.34
C ALA A 32 3.99 14.51 -10.25
N GLU A 33 2.67 14.64 -10.13
CA GLU A 33 2.00 15.42 -9.09
C GLU A 33 2.14 14.78 -7.70
N GLY A 34 2.41 13.50 -7.65
CA GLY A 34 2.53 12.71 -6.43
C GLY A 34 1.44 11.65 -6.26
N THR A 35 1.61 10.84 -5.25
CA THR A 35 0.67 9.76 -4.90
C THR A 35 0.40 9.75 -3.40
N SER A 36 -0.68 9.09 -2.99
CA SER A 36 -0.96 8.85 -1.57
C SER A 36 -0.14 7.66 -1.06
N VAL A 37 0.34 7.77 0.18
CA VAL A 37 0.99 6.68 0.90
C VAL A 37 0.24 6.51 2.22
N LEU A 38 -0.25 5.31 2.45
CA LEU A 38 -0.95 4.95 3.69
C LEU A 38 -0.17 3.84 4.38
N PRO A 39 0.20 4.00 5.66
CA PRO A 39 0.84 2.95 6.42
C PRO A 39 -0.16 1.84 6.75
N ASP A 40 0.28 0.60 6.63
CA ASP A 40 -0.43 -0.51 7.26
C ASP A 40 -0.29 -0.42 8.77
N GLY A 41 -1.32 -0.84 9.51
CA GLY A 41 -1.34 -0.79 10.96
C GLY A 41 -1.37 -2.17 11.58
N ALA A 42 -0.68 -2.33 12.70
CA ALA A 42 -0.80 -3.48 13.58
C ALA A 42 -1.20 -3.02 14.98
N ALA A 43 -2.08 -3.77 15.64
CA ALA A 43 -2.53 -3.44 16.97
C ALA A 43 -2.68 -4.68 17.84
N ILE A 44 -2.44 -4.53 19.14
CA ILE A 44 -2.65 -5.57 20.14
C ILE A 44 -4.10 -5.51 20.60
N VAL A 45 -4.81 -6.62 20.51
CA VAL A 45 -6.18 -6.73 21.00
C VAL A 45 -6.17 -6.66 22.52
N ARG A 46 -6.95 -5.75 23.09
CA ARG A 46 -7.06 -5.60 24.56
C ARG A 46 -7.55 -6.90 25.20
N GLY A 47 -6.83 -7.39 26.19
CA GLY A 47 -7.17 -8.62 26.90
C GLY A 47 -6.87 -9.91 26.12
N CYS A 48 -6.02 -9.85 25.09
CA CYS A 48 -5.54 -11.07 24.44
C CYS A 48 -4.76 -11.95 25.43
N ALA A 49 -4.85 -13.28 25.24
CA ALA A 49 -4.26 -14.26 26.15
C ALA A 49 -2.71 -14.24 26.20
N HIS A 50 -2.07 -13.70 25.15
CA HIS A 50 -0.62 -13.70 24.99
C HIS A 50 -0.09 -12.30 24.62
N GLU A 51 -0.39 -11.30 25.46
CA GLU A 51 -0.05 -9.91 25.20
C GLU A 51 1.46 -9.70 25.01
N GLU A 52 2.28 -10.36 25.81
CA GLU A 52 3.74 -10.26 25.69
C GLU A 52 4.26 -10.77 24.36
N ASN A 53 3.76 -11.91 23.89
CA ASN A 53 4.12 -12.44 22.56
C ASN A 53 3.65 -11.50 21.44
N ALA A 54 2.49 -10.87 21.61
CA ALA A 54 1.99 -9.90 20.63
C ALA A 54 2.89 -8.65 20.55
N ARG A 55 3.41 -8.17 21.69
CA ARG A 55 4.39 -7.08 21.75
C ARG A 55 5.68 -7.47 21.03
N GLN A 56 6.25 -8.64 21.38
CA GLN A 56 7.46 -9.14 20.74
C GLN A 56 7.28 -9.31 19.23
N PHE A 57 6.11 -9.71 18.76
CA PHE A 57 5.82 -9.82 17.33
C PHE A 57 5.80 -8.45 16.65
N ILE A 58 5.21 -7.42 17.26
CA ILE A 58 5.26 -6.06 16.72
C ILE A 58 6.70 -5.52 16.68
N ASP A 59 7.47 -5.73 17.75
CA ASP A 59 8.88 -5.33 17.79
C ASP A 59 9.69 -6.04 16.70
N PHE A 60 9.42 -7.33 16.49
CA PHE A 60 10.01 -8.10 15.39
C PHE A 60 9.65 -7.52 14.01
N LEU A 61 8.37 -7.22 13.76
CA LEU A 61 7.93 -6.61 12.50
C LEU A 61 8.60 -5.26 12.23
N LEU A 62 8.89 -4.49 13.28
CA LEU A 62 9.54 -3.18 13.20
C LEU A 62 11.08 -3.26 13.22
N SER A 63 11.66 -4.46 13.33
CA SER A 63 13.11 -4.62 13.32
C SER A 63 13.72 -4.25 11.95
N PRO A 64 14.96 -3.74 11.90
CA PRO A 64 15.62 -3.37 10.64
C PRO A 64 15.62 -4.49 9.61
N ASP A 65 15.97 -5.71 10.04
CA ASP A 65 16.10 -6.88 9.18
C ASP A 65 14.77 -7.24 8.51
N VAL A 66 13.66 -7.22 9.28
CA VAL A 66 12.33 -7.52 8.74
C VAL A 66 11.85 -6.41 7.82
N GLN A 67 12.07 -5.15 8.18
CA GLN A 67 11.68 -4.03 7.34
C GLN A 67 12.47 -4.01 6.01
N GLN A 68 13.73 -4.39 6.04
CA GLN A 68 14.51 -4.57 4.82
C GLN A 68 14.00 -5.75 3.98
N LEU A 69 13.68 -6.88 4.60
CA LEU A 69 13.10 -8.04 3.93
C LEU A 69 11.77 -7.69 3.25
N LEU A 70 10.90 -6.95 3.93
CA LEU A 70 9.63 -6.49 3.35
C LEU A 70 9.85 -5.61 2.10
N GLY A 71 10.89 -4.78 2.11
CA GLY A 71 11.27 -3.96 0.97
C GLY A 71 11.80 -4.75 -0.21
N THR A 72 12.70 -5.70 0.03
CA THR A 72 13.39 -6.46 -1.01
C THR A 72 12.51 -7.57 -1.59
N GLU A 73 11.84 -8.34 -0.76
CA GLU A 73 11.08 -9.52 -1.19
C GLU A 73 9.61 -9.22 -1.54
N LEU A 74 9.00 -8.25 -0.84
CA LEU A 74 7.59 -7.97 -1.01
C LEU A 74 7.30 -6.60 -1.63
N SER A 75 8.35 -5.85 -2.00
CA SER A 75 8.21 -4.50 -2.56
C SER A 75 7.37 -3.55 -1.67
N ARG A 76 7.41 -3.75 -0.36
CA ARG A 76 6.75 -2.91 0.62
C ARG A 76 7.69 -1.84 1.13
N ARG A 77 7.22 -0.62 1.19
CA ARG A 77 8.03 0.50 1.69
C ARG A 77 8.20 0.39 3.20
N SER A 78 9.44 0.49 3.65
CA SER A 78 9.75 0.48 5.09
C SER A 78 9.14 1.69 5.79
N VAL A 79 8.66 1.48 7.01
CA VAL A 79 8.27 2.57 7.93
C VAL A 79 9.47 3.14 8.68
N ARG A 80 10.65 2.56 8.52
CA ARG A 80 11.91 3.00 9.13
C ARG A 80 12.72 3.81 8.14
N ALA A 81 13.25 4.94 8.59
CA ALA A 81 14.11 5.78 7.77
C ALA A 81 15.50 5.18 7.52
N ASP A 82 15.96 4.28 8.40
CA ASP A 82 17.28 3.65 8.35
C ASP A 82 17.32 2.34 7.53
N THR A 83 16.19 1.92 6.98
CA THR A 83 16.06 0.72 6.15
C THR A 83 15.34 0.98 4.83
N ALA A 84 15.43 2.21 4.33
CA ALA A 84 14.87 2.57 3.02
C ALA A 84 15.49 1.67 1.94
N SER A 85 14.64 1.05 1.13
CA SER A 85 15.10 0.19 0.04
C SER A 85 15.48 1.04 -1.18
N ASP A 86 16.74 0.98 -1.60
CA ASP A 86 17.23 1.58 -2.85
C ASP A 86 16.55 0.98 -4.09
N ALA A 87 15.86 -0.15 -3.93
CA ALA A 87 15.14 -0.82 -5.02
C ALA A 87 13.82 -0.12 -5.39
N LEU A 88 13.32 0.79 -4.56
CA LEU A 88 12.07 1.51 -4.79
C LEU A 88 12.35 2.97 -5.11
N PRO A 89 11.72 3.55 -6.14
CA PRO A 89 11.93 4.95 -6.49
C PRO A 89 11.44 5.88 -5.36
N GLU A 90 12.05 7.04 -5.27
CA GLU A 90 11.55 8.10 -4.41
C GLU A 90 10.18 8.57 -4.91
N LEU A 91 9.25 8.79 -3.97
CA LEU A 91 7.89 9.25 -4.29
C LEU A 91 7.68 10.69 -3.85
N THR A 92 7.03 11.46 -4.69
CA THR A 92 6.35 12.67 -4.24
C THR A 92 5.07 12.26 -3.52
N VAL A 93 5.03 12.49 -2.20
CA VAL A 93 3.89 12.10 -1.36
C VAL A 93 2.93 13.27 -1.23
N LEU A 94 1.69 13.06 -1.65
CA LEU A 94 0.62 14.03 -1.44
C LEU A 94 0.15 13.99 0.02
N PRO A 95 -0.09 15.16 0.64
CA PRO A 95 -0.66 15.20 1.98
C PRO A 95 -2.05 14.54 1.98
N TYR A 96 -2.25 13.59 2.88
CA TYR A 96 -3.50 12.86 3.00
C TYR A 96 -4.06 12.94 4.42
N ASP A 97 -5.21 13.58 4.56
CA ASP A 97 -5.92 13.70 5.82
C ASP A 97 -6.90 12.53 5.99
N LEU A 98 -6.48 11.51 6.74
CA LEU A 98 -7.25 10.30 7.00
C LEU A 98 -8.61 10.59 7.65
N ARG A 99 -8.69 11.55 8.57
CA ARG A 99 -9.93 11.91 9.24
C ARG A 99 -10.92 12.51 8.26
N ARG A 100 -10.47 13.48 7.47
CA ARG A 100 -11.31 14.12 6.45
C ARG A 100 -11.77 13.14 5.38
N ALA A 101 -10.90 12.19 5.01
CA ALA A 101 -11.25 11.14 4.06
C ALA A 101 -12.32 10.20 4.61
N ASP A 102 -12.24 9.83 5.89
CA ASP A 102 -13.24 8.99 6.56
C ASP A 102 -14.57 9.71 6.71
N GLU A 103 -14.57 10.97 7.12
CA GLU A 103 -15.78 11.82 7.21
C GLU A 103 -16.51 11.97 5.85
N ARG A 104 -15.76 11.95 4.74
CA ARG A 104 -16.31 12.11 3.39
C ARG A 104 -16.40 10.78 2.62
N ARG A 105 -16.14 9.66 3.25
CA ARG A 105 -16.10 8.36 2.58
C ARG A 105 -17.35 8.08 1.74
N GLN A 106 -18.54 8.25 2.32
CA GLN A 106 -19.79 7.95 1.63
C GLN A 106 -20.04 8.90 0.46
N GLU A 107 -19.82 10.19 0.65
CA GLU A 107 -19.93 11.19 -0.41
C GLU A 107 -19.02 10.87 -1.60
N LEU A 108 -17.76 10.53 -1.31
CA LEU A 108 -16.77 10.19 -2.35
C LEU A 108 -17.13 8.90 -3.07
N PHE A 109 -17.63 7.92 -2.34
CA PHE A 109 -18.06 6.64 -2.89
C PHE A 109 -19.26 6.82 -3.81
N ASP A 110 -20.27 7.57 -3.39
CA ASP A 110 -21.46 7.86 -4.19
C ASP A 110 -21.09 8.63 -5.47
N ALA A 111 -20.19 9.62 -5.35
CA ALA A 111 -19.69 10.37 -6.50
C ALA A 111 -18.93 9.48 -7.49
N TRP A 112 -18.11 8.56 -6.98
CA TRP A 112 -17.41 7.57 -7.80
C TRP A 112 -18.37 6.64 -8.54
N GLN A 113 -19.35 6.07 -7.83
CA GLN A 113 -20.38 5.22 -8.46
C GLN A 113 -21.18 5.95 -9.53
N ALA A 114 -21.52 7.23 -9.29
CA ALA A 114 -22.22 8.04 -10.29
C ALA A 114 -21.41 8.27 -11.57
N LEU A 115 -20.09 8.33 -11.47
CA LEU A 115 -19.18 8.53 -12.61
C LEU A 115 -18.84 7.21 -13.34
N CYS A 116 -18.63 6.15 -12.60
CA CYS A 116 -18.10 4.89 -13.14
C CYS A 116 -19.18 3.83 -13.42
N GLY A 117 -20.41 4.07 -12.98
CA GLY A 117 -21.48 3.07 -12.97
C GLY A 117 -21.27 2.01 -11.86
N GLU A 118 -22.24 1.12 -11.71
CA GLU A 118 -22.08 -0.02 -10.80
C GLU A 118 -20.96 -0.91 -11.37
N VAL A 119 -19.84 -0.99 -10.65
CA VAL A 119 -18.81 -1.99 -10.92
C VAL A 119 -19.39 -3.32 -10.42
N GLU A 120 -19.79 -4.19 -11.34
CA GLU A 120 -20.11 -5.58 -10.98
C GLU A 120 -18.87 -6.20 -10.30
N ALA A 121 -19.07 -6.66 -9.06
CA ALA A 121 -18.02 -7.27 -8.24
C ALA A 121 -17.78 -8.73 -8.64
#